data_37ae8cce804c5ec50ac9c37c504c9747
#
_entry.id   37ae8cce804c5ec50ac9c37c504c9747
#
_cell.length_a   1.000
_cell.length_b   1.000
_cell.length_c   1.000
_cell.angle_alpha   90.00
_cell.angle_beta   90.00
_cell.angle_gamma   90.00
#
_symmetry.space_group_name_H-M   'P 1'
#
loop_
_entity.id
_entity.type
_entity.pdbx_description
1 polymer ?
#
loop_
_entity_poly.entity_id
_entity_poly.type
_entity_poly.pdbx_seq_one_letter_code
_entity_poly.pdbx_strand_id
1 'polypeptide(L)'
;MANLFKDLDIKGFMKKKPPRDDSFDTNQEIKQLSKTPMNKKFVTEKDDIEATFKKTTKAAGVDYPTGLVKKLIEDSTSPILKLKKHFNRPRPKELAKKHNINLETIEMASMKTPSYPSGHSAQGVLVGEALADMYPSAAEKFRKAGKDISKSRNVARAHYKSDSKFGEDLGKEMYKHYKATSNKDSPLKCWEGYERTPGTKKGAKGSCQKKSPMKKQKGGGTTKTCLPAAKI
;
A
#
# COMPACT_ATOMS: atom_id res chain seq x y z
N MET A 1 13.83 -11.09 6.33
CA MET A 1 14.11 -9.93 5.45
C MET A 1 14.02 -8.65 6.26
N ALA A 2 14.84 -7.63 5.93
CA ALA A 2 14.78 -6.34 6.62
C ALA A 2 13.44 -5.64 6.36
N ASN A 3 12.99 -4.82 7.34
CA ASN A 3 11.78 -4.01 7.22
C ASN A 3 12.03 -2.85 6.23
N LEU A 4 11.14 -2.68 5.24
CA LEU A 4 11.26 -1.68 4.17
C LEU A 4 11.25 -0.23 4.68
N PHE A 5 10.65 0.02 5.84
CA PHE A 5 10.45 1.36 6.40
C PHE A 5 11.23 1.58 7.70
N LYS A 6 12.28 0.75 7.93
CA LYS A 6 13.13 0.84 9.12
C LYS A 6 13.72 2.24 9.30
N ASP A 7 14.20 2.82 8.20
CA ASP A 7 14.91 4.10 8.19
C ASP A 7 14.01 5.25 7.66
N LEU A 8 12.69 5.06 7.62
CA LEU A 8 11.75 6.11 7.26
C LEU A 8 11.76 7.21 8.33
N ASP A 9 12.03 8.45 7.91
CA ASP A 9 11.93 9.61 8.81
C ASP A 9 10.48 9.97 9.10
N ILE A 10 9.99 9.53 10.27
CA ILE A 10 8.65 9.88 10.77
C ILE A 10 8.65 11.14 11.64
N LYS A 11 9.82 11.72 11.99
CA LYS A 11 9.89 12.91 12.87
C LYS A 11 9.21 14.13 12.25
N GLY A 12 9.36 14.31 10.94
CA GLY A 12 8.65 15.35 10.19
C GLY A 12 7.13 15.19 10.26
N PHE A 13 6.64 13.95 10.24
CA PHE A 13 5.21 13.65 10.39
C PHE A 13 4.72 13.89 11.82
N MET A 14 5.51 13.62 12.86
CA MET A 14 5.15 13.88 14.26
C MET A 14 4.91 15.36 14.57
N LYS A 15 5.44 16.28 13.75
CA LYS A 15 5.19 17.72 13.88
C LYS A 15 3.83 18.15 13.30
N LYS A 16 3.22 17.37 12.42
CA LYS A 16 1.96 17.68 11.74
C LYS A 16 0.77 17.21 12.58
N LYS A 17 0.44 17.99 13.62
CA LYS A 17 -0.64 17.66 14.55
C LYS A 17 -2.01 17.66 13.86
N PRO A 18 -2.94 16.76 14.27
CA PRO A 18 -4.34 16.87 13.88
C PRO A 18 -4.97 18.13 14.48
N PRO A 19 -6.13 18.58 13.99
CA PRO A 19 -6.93 19.58 14.71
C PRO A 19 -7.19 19.14 16.16
N ARG A 20 -7.17 20.09 17.09
CA ARG A 20 -7.43 19.81 18.51
C ARG A 20 -8.84 19.24 18.70
N ASP A 21 -9.00 18.34 19.66
CA ASP A 21 -10.26 17.64 19.93
C ASP A 21 -11.44 18.59 20.20
N ASP A 22 -11.16 19.73 20.85
CA ASP A 22 -12.12 20.78 21.22
C ASP A 22 -12.21 21.92 20.19
N SER A 23 -11.51 21.81 19.05
CA SER A 23 -11.48 22.88 18.05
C SER A 23 -12.74 22.94 17.18
N PHE A 24 -12.98 24.13 16.61
CA PHE A 24 -13.99 24.35 15.60
C PHE A 24 -13.83 23.38 14.41
N ASP A 25 -12.58 23.18 13.95
CA ASP A 25 -12.28 22.32 12.81
C ASP A 25 -12.69 20.86 13.09
N THR A 26 -12.38 20.32 14.27
CA THR A 26 -12.79 18.96 14.65
C THR A 26 -14.31 18.85 14.70
N ASN A 27 -15.01 19.85 15.26
CA ASN A 27 -16.48 19.88 15.27
C ASN A 27 -17.05 19.90 13.85
N GLN A 28 -16.47 20.69 12.94
CA GLN A 28 -16.88 20.73 11.54
C GLN A 28 -16.63 19.38 10.82
N GLU A 29 -15.50 18.73 11.07
CA GLU A 29 -15.22 17.40 10.51
C GLU A 29 -16.27 16.37 10.97
N ILE A 30 -16.66 16.37 12.26
CA ILE A 30 -17.70 15.49 12.79
C ILE A 30 -19.05 15.78 12.13
N LYS A 31 -19.43 17.06 12.00
CA LYS A 31 -20.68 17.46 11.31
C LYS A 31 -20.68 17.05 9.84
N GLN A 32 -19.52 17.11 9.15
CA GLN A 32 -19.40 16.63 7.77
C GLN A 32 -19.55 15.10 7.69
N LEU A 33 -18.95 14.37 8.65
CA LEU A 33 -19.09 12.91 8.72
C LEU A 33 -20.55 12.52 8.98
N SER A 34 -21.28 13.20 9.87
CA SER A 34 -22.69 12.89 10.14
C SER A 34 -23.59 13.04 8.91
N LYS A 35 -23.22 13.95 7.99
CA LYS A 35 -23.92 14.16 6.71
C LYS A 35 -23.44 13.21 5.60
N THR A 36 -22.32 12.51 5.79
CA THR A 36 -21.77 11.59 4.78
C THR A 36 -22.67 10.34 4.69
N PRO A 37 -23.26 10.02 3.54
CA PRO A 37 -24.05 8.80 3.40
C PRO A 37 -23.21 7.56 3.69
N MET A 38 -23.71 6.68 4.55
CA MET A 38 -23.08 5.40 4.85
C MET A 38 -23.40 4.39 3.75
N ASN A 39 -22.39 3.61 3.34
CA ASN A 39 -22.56 2.51 2.40
C ASN A 39 -21.79 1.30 2.91
N LYS A 40 -22.50 0.41 3.62
CA LYS A 40 -21.90 -0.79 4.23
C LYS A 40 -21.25 -1.70 3.21
N LYS A 41 -21.87 -1.91 2.05
CA LYS A 41 -21.32 -2.74 0.98
C LYS A 41 -19.97 -2.19 0.49
N PHE A 42 -19.91 -0.90 0.17
CA PHE A 42 -18.67 -0.24 -0.26
C PHE A 42 -17.57 -0.32 0.81
N VAL A 43 -17.91 -0.09 2.09
CA VAL A 43 -16.97 -0.18 3.20
C VAL A 43 -16.42 -1.60 3.34
N THR A 44 -17.28 -2.62 3.36
CA THR A 44 -16.86 -4.03 3.47
C THR A 44 -15.97 -4.46 2.32
N GLU A 45 -16.29 -4.05 1.08
CA GLU A 45 -15.47 -4.35 -0.11
C GLU A 45 -14.08 -3.71 -0.07
N LYS A 46 -13.91 -2.60 0.68
CA LYS A 46 -12.65 -1.84 0.76
C LYS A 46 -11.88 -2.03 2.07
N ASP A 47 -12.45 -2.76 3.04
CA ASP A 47 -11.78 -3.02 4.32
C ASP A 47 -10.58 -3.96 4.17
N ASP A 48 -10.67 -4.95 3.29
CA ASP A 48 -9.54 -5.79 2.93
C ASP A 48 -8.76 -5.16 1.76
N ILE A 49 -7.58 -4.62 2.10
CA ILE A 49 -6.68 -3.96 1.16
C ILE A 49 -6.18 -4.96 0.10
N GLU A 50 -5.76 -6.15 0.51
CA GLU A 50 -5.24 -7.17 -0.41
C GLU A 50 -6.33 -7.65 -1.38
N ALA A 51 -7.53 -7.96 -0.89
CA ALA A 51 -8.65 -8.36 -1.74
C ALA A 51 -9.03 -7.26 -2.74
N THR A 52 -9.00 -5.98 -2.32
CA THR A 52 -9.25 -4.84 -3.21
C THR A 52 -8.23 -4.81 -4.35
N PHE A 53 -6.94 -4.95 -4.07
CA PHE A 53 -5.92 -4.92 -5.10
C PHE A 53 -5.88 -6.20 -5.95
N LYS A 54 -6.17 -7.37 -5.39
CA LYS A 54 -6.37 -8.61 -6.16
C LYS A 54 -7.49 -8.47 -7.20
N LYS A 55 -8.62 -7.88 -6.80
CA LYS A 55 -9.73 -7.59 -7.72
C LYS A 55 -9.31 -6.58 -8.81
N THR A 56 -8.53 -5.56 -8.43
CA THR A 56 -8.07 -4.52 -9.36
C THR A 56 -7.07 -5.07 -10.38
N THR A 57 -6.09 -5.91 -9.97
CA THR A 57 -5.14 -6.55 -10.88
C THR A 57 -5.85 -7.49 -11.86
N LYS A 58 -6.81 -8.29 -11.38
CA LYS A 58 -7.65 -9.14 -12.24
C LYS A 58 -8.38 -8.30 -13.29
N ALA A 59 -9.01 -7.20 -12.89
CA ALA A 59 -9.73 -6.29 -13.79
C ALA A 59 -8.80 -5.51 -14.74
N ALA A 60 -7.52 -5.43 -14.44
CA ALA A 60 -6.49 -4.83 -15.28
C ALA A 60 -5.80 -5.85 -16.21
N GLY A 61 -6.08 -7.16 -16.06
CA GLY A 61 -5.43 -8.23 -16.82
C GLY A 61 -3.94 -8.39 -16.50
N VAL A 62 -3.54 -8.10 -15.26
CA VAL A 62 -2.13 -8.20 -14.80
C VAL A 62 -2.01 -9.10 -13.58
N ASP A 63 -0.81 -9.63 -13.35
CA ASP A 63 -0.54 -10.50 -12.21
C ASP A 63 -0.59 -9.73 -10.88
N TYR A 64 -1.07 -10.40 -9.82
CA TYR A 64 -1.05 -9.85 -8.47
C TYR A 64 0.27 -10.20 -7.77
N PRO A 65 1.13 -9.24 -7.43
CA PRO A 65 2.42 -9.50 -6.80
C PRO A 65 2.26 -9.69 -5.29
N THR A 66 1.74 -10.87 -4.89
CA THR A 66 1.37 -11.21 -3.51
C THR A 66 2.48 -10.88 -2.50
N GLY A 67 3.71 -11.32 -2.76
CA GLY A 67 4.84 -11.10 -1.84
C GLY A 67 5.16 -9.62 -1.61
N LEU A 68 5.09 -8.80 -2.65
CA LEU A 68 5.31 -7.37 -2.55
C LEU A 68 4.20 -6.69 -1.74
N VAL A 69 2.94 -6.91 -2.13
CA VAL A 69 1.80 -6.23 -1.49
C VAL A 69 1.73 -6.58 -0.02
N LYS A 70 1.85 -7.87 0.32
CA LYS A 70 1.89 -8.33 1.70
C LYS A 70 3.01 -7.63 2.49
N LYS A 71 4.22 -7.60 1.94
CA LYS A 71 5.37 -6.96 2.60
C LYS A 71 5.19 -5.46 2.78
N LEU A 72 4.64 -4.73 1.81
CA LEU A 72 4.35 -3.30 1.93
C LEU A 72 3.36 -3.02 3.06
N ILE A 73 2.30 -3.83 3.17
CA ILE A 73 1.28 -3.70 4.23
C ILE A 73 1.88 -4.02 5.61
N GLU A 74 2.56 -5.16 5.74
CA GLU A 74 3.15 -5.60 7.01
C GLU A 74 4.20 -4.61 7.52
N ASP A 75 5.17 -4.24 6.68
CA ASP A 75 6.28 -3.38 7.07
C ASP A 75 5.82 -1.94 7.37
N SER A 76 4.78 -1.43 6.69
CA SER A 76 4.23 -0.10 6.95
C SER A 76 3.47 0.02 8.26
N THR A 77 3.06 -1.10 8.84
CA THR A 77 2.26 -1.12 10.07
C THR A 77 3.00 -0.48 11.25
N SER A 78 4.29 -0.78 11.43
CA SER A 78 5.08 -0.26 12.56
C SER A 78 5.15 1.27 12.59
N PRO A 79 5.58 1.99 11.55
CA PRO A 79 5.60 3.46 11.56
C PRO A 79 4.21 4.08 11.70
N ILE A 80 3.16 3.47 11.11
CA ILE A 80 1.77 3.92 11.28
C ILE A 80 1.35 3.84 12.74
N LEU A 81 1.60 2.72 13.41
CA LEU A 81 1.24 2.53 14.83
C LEU A 81 2.03 3.46 15.76
N LYS A 82 3.31 3.74 15.46
CA LYS A 82 4.10 4.74 16.21
C LYS A 82 3.46 6.12 16.13
N LEU A 83 3.02 6.55 14.95
CA LEU A 83 2.32 7.84 14.77
C LEU A 83 0.96 7.84 15.48
N LYS A 84 0.18 6.75 15.40
CA LYS A 84 -1.08 6.61 16.12
C LYS A 84 -0.90 6.74 17.62
N LYS A 85 0.11 6.09 18.20
CA LYS A 85 0.45 6.19 19.61
C LYS A 85 0.89 7.61 20.00
N HIS A 86 1.68 8.27 19.13
CA HIS A 86 2.17 9.62 19.37
C HIS A 86 1.04 10.65 19.47
N PHE A 87 0.07 10.60 18.55
CA PHE A 87 -1.02 11.57 18.51
C PHE A 87 -2.19 11.20 19.41
N ASN A 88 -2.43 9.91 19.59
CA ASN A 88 -3.49 9.34 20.43
C ASN A 88 -4.87 9.99 20.24
N ARG A 89 -5.21 10.37 18.99
CA ARG A 89 -6.47 11.05 18.66
C ARG A 89 -7.68 10.14 18.87
N PRO A 90 -8.70 10.55 19.62
CA PRO A 90 -9.95 9.79 19.76
C PRO A 90 -10.66 9.61 18.43
N ARG A 91 -11.44 8.53 18.29
CA ARG A 91 -12.26 8.27 17.10
C ARG A 91 -13.43 9.25 16.97
N PRO A 92 -13.94 9.49 15.72
CA PRO A 92 -15.06 10.40 15.50
C PRO A 92 -16.27 10.13 16.40
N LYS A 93 -16.63 8.86 16.60
CA LYS A 93 -17.77 8.47 17.46
C LYS A 93 -17.57 8.88 18.93
N GLU A 94 -16.33 8.83 19.42
CA GLU A 94 -16.00 9.20 20.80
C GLU A 94 -16.11 10.72 21.01
N LEU A 95 -15.56 11.51 20.08
CA LEU A 95 -15.64 12.96 20.15
C LEU A 95 -17.05 13.49 19.81
N ALA A 96 -17.77 12.85 18.91
CA ALA A 96 -19.14 13.21 18.59
C ALA A 96 -20.03 13.24 19.86
N LYS A 97 -19.87 12.26 20.77
CA LYS A 97 -20.56 12.24 22.07
C LYS A 97 -20.25 13.46 22.91
N LYS A 98 -18.98 13.90 22.96
CA LYS A 98 -18.55 15.10 23.70
C LYS A 98 -19.10 16.39 23.11
N HIS A 99 -19.37 16.40 21.80
CA HIS A 99 -19.95 17.54 21.09
C HIS A 99 -21.46 17.47 20.93
N ASN A 100 -22.15 16.53 21.62
CA ASN A 100 -23.61 16.32 21.54
C ASN A 100 -24.09 16.06 20.09
N ILE A 101 -23.27 15.39 19.27
CA ILE A 101 -23.61 15.01 17.91
C ILE A 101 -23.87 13.50 17.89
N ASN A 102 -25.05 13.09 17.43
CA ASN A 102 -25.31 11.68 17.18
C ASN A 102 -24.58 11.23 15.91
N LEU A 103 -23.58 10.36 16.06
CA LEU A 103 -22.78 9.83 14.96
C LEU A 103 -22.81 8.31 14.96
N GLU A 104 -23.65 7.75 14.11
CA GLU A 104 -23.59 6.32 13.81
C GLU A 104 -22.36 6.00 12.97
N THR A 105 -21.78 4.82 13.18
CA THR A 105 -20.58 4.35 12.48
C THR A 105 -20.75 2.91 12.00
N ILE A 106 -20.09 2.55 10.92
CA ILE A 106 -19.95 1.15 10.53
C ILE A 106 -18.75 0.60 11.30
N GLU A 107 -19.03 -0.25 12.29
CA GLU A 107 -18.00 -0.84 13.14
C GLU A 107 -17.12 -1.84 12.34
N MET A 108 -15.81 -1.78 12.58
CA MET A 108 -14.81 -2.63 11.95
C MET A 108 -13.75 -3.04 12.98
N ALA A 109 -13.18 -4.24 12.82
CA ALA A 109 -12.14 -4.76 13.71
C ALA A 109 -10.89 -3.83 13.78
N SER A 110 -10.63 -3.09 12.70
CA SER A 110 -9.51 -2.14 12.59
C SER A 110 -9.67 -0.87 13.44
N MET A 111 -10.84 -0.65 14.07
CA MET A 111 -11.12 0.57 14.85
C MET A 111 -10.57 0.55 16.29
N LYS A 112 -9.85 -0.50 16.69
CA LYS A 112 -9.29 -0.66 18.06
C LYS A 112 -8.07 0.24 18.36
N THR A 113 -7.56 0.97 17.38
CA THR A 113 -6.40 1.87 17.54
C THR A 113 -6.82 3.33 17.42
N PRO A 114 -6.01 4.30 17.92
CA PRO A 114 -6.29 5.74 17.75
C PRO A 114 -6.58 6.14 16.30
N SER A 115 -7.30 7.25 16.14
CA SER A 115 -7.81 7.66 14.84
C SER A 115 -6.72 8.14 13.87
N TYR A 116 -5.78 8.93 14.32
CA TYR A 116 -4.82 9.65 13.47
C TYR A 116 -3.42 9.03 13.50
N PRO A 117 -2.84 8.73 12.34
CA PRO A 117 -3.38 8.78 10.97
C PRO A 117 -4.28 7.59 10.64
N SER A 118 -5.02 7.68 9.51
CA SER A 118 -5.72 6.52 8.95
C SER A 118 -4.72 5.53 8.35
N GLY A 119 -4.62 4.34 8.94
CA GLY A 119 -3.72 3.29 8.45
C GLY A 119 -4.13 2.75 7.08
N HIS A 120 -5.43 2.50 6.86
CA HIS A 120 -5.95 2.05 5.57
C HIS A 120 -5.69 3.07 4.45
N SER A 121 -5.80 4.38 4.74
CA SER A 121 -5.48 5.42 3.77
C SER A 121 -4.00 5.41 3.40
N ALA A 122 -3.10 5.22 4.38
CA ALA A 122 -1.66 5.15 4.14
C ALA A 122 -1.30 3.89 3.33
N GLN A 123 -1.77 2.74 3.74
CA GLN A 123 -1.48 1.47 3.07
C GLN A 123 -2.12 1.39 1.68
N GLY A 124 -3.36 1.86 1.53
CA GLY A 124 -4.05 1.91 0.24
C GLY A 124 -3.31 2.76 -0.78
N VAL A 125 -2.82 3.95 -0.39
CA VAL A 125 -2.03 4.82 -1.28
C VAL A 125 -0.66 4.23 -1.55
N LEU A 126 0.04 3.72 -0.54
CA LEU A 126 1.34 3.07 -0.70
C LEU A 126 1.31 1.95 -1.74
N VAL A 127 0.37 1.00 -1.58
CA VAL A 127 0.21 -0.13 -2.51
C VAL A 127 -0.27 0.35 -3.86
N GLY A 128 -1.20 1.31 -3.90
CA GLY A 128 -1.69 1.91 -5.14
C GLY A 128 -0.59 2.54 -5.99
N GLU A 129 0.32 3.30 -5.39
CA GLU A 129 1.47 3.90 -6.10
C GLU A 129 2.50 2.84 -6.53
N ALA A 130 2.77 1.84 -5.67
CA ALA A 130 3.69 0.76 -6.02
C ALA A 130 3.19 -0.06 -7.22
N LEU A 131 1.90 -0.40 -7.26
CA LEU A 131 1.30 -1.12 -8.40
C LEU A 131 1.15 -0.22 -9.64
N ALA A 132 0.89 1.07 -9.46
CA ALA A 132 0.86 2.04 -10.56
C ALA A 132 2.22 2.19 -11.27
N ASP A 133 3.30 2.15 -10.51
CA ASP A 133 4.68 2.18 -11.05
C ASP A 133 5.02 0.86 -11.75
N MET A 134 4.57 -0.27 -11.18
CA MET A 134 4.79 -1.61 -11.74
C MET A 134 4.00 -1.83 -13.04
N TYR A 135 2.79 -1.29 -13.14
CA TYR A 135 1.86 -1.48 -14.26
C TYR A 135 1.39 -0.13 -14.82
N PRO A 136 2.24 0.61 -15.55
CA PRO A 136 1.94 1.96 -16.02
C PRO A 136 0.67 2.06 -16.87
N SER A 137 0.33 1.04 -17.66
CA SER A 137 -0.89 1.00 -18.48
C SER A 137 -2.20 0.94 -17.65
N ALA A 138 -2.11 0.51 -16.39
CA ALA A 138 -3.24 0.42 -15.47
C ALA A 138 -3.07 1.34 -14.25
N ALA A 139 -2.11 2.27 -14.27
CA ALA A 139 -1.72 3.09 -13.13
C ALA A 139 -2.91 3.78 -12.45
N GLU A 140 -3.81 4.40 -13.24
CA GLU A 140 -4.97 5.10 -12.69
C GLU A 140 -5.96 4.18 -11.98
N LYS A 141 -6.10 2.91 -12.42
CA LYS A 141 -6.94 1.92 -11.72
C LYS A 141 -6.40 1.64 -10.32
N PHE A 142 -5.07 1.52 -10.16
CA PHE A 142 -4.45 1.26 -8.88
C PHE A 142 -4.49 2.47 -7.95
N ARG A 143 -4.20 3.67 -8.45
CA ARG A 143 -4.35 4.91 -7.68
C ARG A 143 -5.79 5.13 -7.22
N LYS A 144 -6.75 4.86 -8.12
CA LYS A 144 -8.18 4.93 -7.76
C LYS A 144 -8.54 3.93 -6.67
N ALA A 145 -8.06 2.69 -6.75
CA ALA A 145 -8.30 1.68 -5.72
C ALA A 145 -7.78 2.13 -4.35
N GLY A 146 -6.57 2.68 -4.28
CA GLY A 146 -6.01 3.25 -3.05
C GLY A 146 -6.84 4.41 -2.49
N LYS A 147 -7.32 5.32 -3.34
CA LYS A 147 -8.22 6.41 -2.95
C LYS A 147 -9.60 5.90 -2.49
N ASP A 148 -10.13 4.85 -3.13
CA ASP A 148 -11.41 4.25 -2.73
C ASP A 148 -11.30 3.57 -1.35
N ILE A 149 -10.16 2.94 -1.03
CA ILE A 149 -9.84 2.43 0.31
C ILE A 149 -9.84 3.58 1.32
N SER A 150 -9.16 4.69 1.03
CA SER A 150 -9.14 5.88 1.90
C SER A 150 -10.55 6.46 2.09
N LYS A 151 -11.30 6.66 1.02
CA LYS A 151 -12.68 7.16 1.05
C LYS A 151 -13.59 6.28 1.90
N SER A 152 -13.42 4.96 1.86
CA SER A 152 -14.25 4.02 2.61
C SER A 152 -14.20 4.28 4.12
N ARG A 153 -13.07 4.81 4.64
CA ARG A 153 -12.89 5.13 6.06
C ARG A 153 -13.75 6.30 6.52
N ASN A 154 -13.95 7.30 5.63
CA ASN A 154 -14.85 8.41 5.88
C ASN A 154 -16.32 8.00 5.69
N VAL A 155 -16.62 7.16 4.70
CA VAL A 155 -17.97 6.58 4.49
C VAL A 155 -18.40 5.71 5.67
N ALA A 156 -17.45 4.98 6.29
CA ALA A 156 -17.69 4.25 7.53
C ALA A 156 -17.81 5.16 8.76
N ARG A 157 -17.47 6.44 8.64
CA ARG A 157 -17.36 7.41 9.74
C ARG A 157 -16.35 6.99 10.82
N ALA A 158 -15.35 6.16 10.43
CA ALA A 158 -14.31 5.62 11.31
C ALA A 158 -13.11 6.55 11.49
N HIS A 159 -12.94 7.51 10.57
CA HIS A 159 -11.86 8.47 10.51
C HIS A 159 -12.38 9.85 10.09
N TYR A 160 -11.75 10.91 10.60
CA TYR A 160 -11.93 12.27 10.10
C TYR A 160 -11.30 12.42 8.71
N LYS A 161 -11.70 13.47 7.98
CA LYS A 161 -11.06 13.76 6.68
C LYS A 161 -9.56 14.07 6.84
N SER A 162 -9.19 14.78 7.91
CA SER A 162 -7.79 15.07 8.23
C SER A 162 -6.97 13.80 8.50
N ASP A 163 -7.54 12.78 9.15
CA ASP A 163 -6.87 11.48 9.36
C ASP A 163 -6.56 10.79 8.04
N SER A 164 -7.55 10.78 7.13
CA SER A 164 -7.43 10.15 5.81
C SER A 164 -6.42 10.91 4.94
N LYS A 165 -6.48 12.24 4.93
CA LYS A 165 -5.56 13.09 4.18
C LYS A 165 -4.11 12.90 4.64
N PHE A 166 -3.87 12.91 5.95
CA PHE A 166 -2.53 12.65 6.47
C PHE A 166 -2.06 11.22 6.16
N GLY A 167 -2.96 10.24 6.28
CA GLY A 167 -2.67 8.86 5.89
C GLY A 167 -2.25 8.75 4.43
N GLU A 168 -2.96 9.41 3.51
CA GLU A 168 -2.60 9.46 2.09
C GLU A 168 -1.22 10.09 1.85
N ASP A 169 -0.91 11.20 2.53
CA ASP A 169 0.39 11.86 2.42
C ASP A 169 1.51 10.98 3.00
N LEU A 170 1.26 10.28 4.09
CA LEU A 170 2.18 9.30 4.67
C LEU A 170 2.42 8.13 3.70
N GLY A 171 1.36 7.60 3.07
CA GLY A 171 1.47 6.53 2.08
C GLY A 171 2.31 6.92 0.87
N LYS A 172 2.17 8.16 0.38
CA LYS A 172 3.02 8.70 -0.70
C LYS A 172 4.48 8.79 -0.29
N GLU A 173 4.76 9.23 0.94
CA GLU A 173 6.13 9.34 1.42
C GLU A 173 6.76 7.96 1.65
N MET A 174 5.98 7.01 2.19
CA MET A 174 6.40 5.61 2.27
C MET A 174 6.73 5.04 0.89
N TYR A 175 5.92 5.33 -0.13
CA TYR A 175 6.21 4.91 -1.48
C TYR A 175 7.51 5.52 -2.03
N LYS A 176 7.75 6.82 -1.83
CA LYS A 176 9.00 7.47 -2.23
C LYS A 176 10.20 6.82 -1.54
N HIS A 177 10.10 6.59 -0.23
CA HIS A 177 11.14 5.90 0.54
C HIS A 177 11.40 4.50 0.01
N TYR A 178 10.35 3.71 -0.21
CA TYR A 178 10.44 2.37 -0.80
C TYR A 178 11.14 2.41 -2.16
N LYS A 179 10.75 3.33 -3.05
CA LYS A 179 11.36 3.47 -4.38
C LYS A 179 12.85 3.85 -4.29
N ALA A 180 13.20 4.75 -3.38
CA ALA A 180 14.58 5.19 -3.19
C ALA A 180 15.48 4.09 -2.62
N THR A 181 14.97 3.29 -1.67
CA THR A 181 15.71 2.19 -1.05
C THR A 181 15.81 0.98 -1.97
N SER A 182 14.72 0.62 -2.66
CA SER A 182 14.72 -0.48 -3.64
C SER A 182 15.68 -0.22 -4.80
N ASN A 183 15.91 1.03 -5.17
CA ASN A 183 16.90 1.40 -6.18
C ASN A 183 18.35 1.36 -5.67
N LYS A 184 18.57 1.47 -4.36
CA LYS A 184 19.93 1.41 -3.76
C LYS A 184 20.40 -0.03 -3.58
N ASP A 185 19.52 -0.94 -3.17
CA ASP A 185 19.85 -2.34 -2.85
C ASP A 185 19.72 -3.29 -4.05
N SER A 186 19.24 -2.81 -5.16
CA SER A 186 19.02 -3.60 -6.36
C SER A 186 20.01 -3.25 -7.46
N PRO A 187 21.03 -4.08 -7.69
CA PRO A 187 21.43 -4.35 -9.04
C PRO A 187 20.30 -5.18 -9.67
N LEU A 188 19.13 -4.55 -9.89
CA LEU A 188 18.00 -5.06 -10.68
C LEU A 188 17.78 -6.56 -10.57
N LYS A 189 17.41 -7.02 -9.40
CA LYS A 189 16.67 -8.27 -9.29
C LYS A 189 15.23 -7.98 -9.69
N CYS A 190 14.78 -8.56 -10.76
CA CYS A 190 13.36 -8.66 -11.03
C CYS A 190 12.67 -9.33 -9.83
N TRP A 191 11.39 -9.07 -9.62
CA TRP A 191 10.57 -9.62 -8.52
C TRP A 191 10.66 -11.15 -8.49
N GLU A 192 10.39 -11.75 -7.36
CA GLU A 192 10.31 -13.21 -7.24
C GLU A 192 9.34 -13.77 -8.29
N GLY A 193 9.80 -14.71 -9.09
CA GLY A 193 9.05 -15.24 -10.24
C GLY A 193 9.29 -14.51 -11.57
N TYR A 194 10.08 -13.43 -11.56
CA TYR A 194 10.48 -12.71 -12.77
C TYR A 194 12.00 -12.75 -12.97
N GLU A 195 12.42 -12.70 -14.23
CA GLU A 195 13.81 -12.61 -14.62
C GLU A 195 14.04 -11.41 -15.55
N ARG A 196 15.26 -10.99 -15.67
CA ARG A 196 15.61 -9.87 -16.53
C ARG A 196 15.49 -10.25 -18.00
N THR A 197 14.82 -9.42 -18.78
CA THR A 197 14.75 -9.55 -20.22
C THR A 197 16.12 -9.23 -20.82
N PRO A 198 16.78 -10.20 -21.51
CA PRO A 198 18.09 -9.97 -22.13
C PRO A 198 18.07 -8.74 -23.05
N GLY A 199 19.18 -7.99 -23.07
CA GLY A 199 19.35 -6.82 -23.96
C GLY A 199 18.62 -5.54 -23.52
N THR A 200 17.81 -5.56 -22.45
CA THR A 200 17.12 -4.35 -21.97
C THR A 200 18.00 -3.49 -21.08
N LYS A 201 17.89 -2.14 -21.21
CA LYS A 201 18.54 -1.21 -20.30
C LYS A 201 17.96 -1.35 -18.89
N LYS A 202 18.80 -1.13 -17.89
CA LYS A 202 18.49 -1.17 -16.47
C LYS A 202 17.32 -0.21 -16.13
N GLY A 203 16.20 -0.75 -15.59
CA GLY A 203 15.02 0.05 -15.23
C GLY A 203 14.13 0.48 -16.41
N ALA A 204 14.41 0.02 -17.63
CA ALA A 204 13.56 0.29 -18.77
C ALA A 204 12.24 -0.49 -18.69
N LYS A 205 11.19 0.04 -19.32
CA LYS A 205 9.89 -0.63 -19.46
C LYS A 205 10.10 -2.01 -20.10
N GLY A 206 9.56 -3.06 -19.47
CA GLY A 206 9.71 -4.44 -19.95
C GLY A 206 11.06 -5.10 -19.63
N SER A 207 11.88 -4.50 -18.73
CA SER A 207 13.18 -5.06 -18.34
C SER A 207 13.09 -6.32 -17.46
N CYS A 208 11.90 -6.68 -16.98
CA CYS A 208 11.61 -7.93 -16.28
C CYS A 208 10.50 -8.70 -16.99
N GLN A 209 10.71 -9.99 -17.19
CA GLN A 209 9.72 -10.92 -17.75
C GLN A 209 9.45 -12.06 -16.75
N LYS A 210 8.28 -12.66 -16.82
CA LYS A 210 7.93 -13.82 -15.99
C LYS A 210 8.86 -14.97 -16.32
N LYS A 211 9.45 -15.61 -15.31
CA LYS A 211 10.26 -16.81 -15.52
C LYS A 211 9.41 -17.87 -16.21
N SER A 212 9.89 -18.35 -17.36
CA SER A 212 9.26 -19.49 -18.03
C SER A 212 9.31 -20.70 -17.10
N PRO A 213 8.26 -21.51 -17.00
CA PRO A 213 8.33 -22.76 -16.26
C PRO A 213 9.45 -23.61 -16.86
N MET A 214 10.39 -24.05 -16.02
CA MET A 214 11.47 -24.95 -16.48
C MET A 214 10.83 -26.18 -17.13
N LYS A 215 11.01 -26.34 -18.44
CA LYS A 215 10.74 -27.62 -19.09
C LYS A 215 11.69 -28.63 -18.44
N LYS A 216 11.16 -29.59 -17.69
CA LYS A 216 11.93 -30.77 -17.28
C LYS A 216 12.49 -31.37 -18.55
N GLN A 217 13.77 -31.22 -18.80
CA GLN A 217 14.47 -32.03 -19.79
C GLN A 217 14.39 -33.47 -19.29
N LYS A 218 13.60 -34.29 -19.99
CA LYS A 218 13.70 -35.74 -19.88
C LYS A 218 15.11 -36.12 -20.30
N GLY A 219 15.82 -36.78 -19.40
CA GLY A 219 17.16 -37.28 -19.67
C GLY A 219 17.16 -38.17 -20.90
N GLY A 220 18.06 -37.87 -21.80
CA GLY A 220 18.49 -38.72 -22.87
C GLY A 220 20.03 -38.62 -22.90
N GLY A 221 20.68 -39.66 -22.36
CA GLY A 221 22.12 -39.74 -22.34
C GLY A 221 22.67 -40.01 -23.73
N THR A 222 23.92 -39.76 -23.88
CA THR A 222 25.03 -40.51 -24.48
C THR A 222 26.08 -39.56 -25.04
N THR A 223 27.14 -39.53 -24.33
CA THR A 223 28.54 -39.95 -24.69
C THR A 223 29.19 -39.40 -25.96
N LYS A 224 30.37 -38.84 -25.71
CA LYS A 224 31.60 -38.87 -26.53
C LYS A 224 31.68 -37.80 -27.62
N THR A 225 32.77 -37.16 -27.85
CA THR A 225 34.19 -37.50 -27.65
C THR A 225 34.98 -36.21 -27.82
N CYS A 226 35.97 -35.98 -26.98
CA CYS A 226 37.07 -35.06 -27.25
C CYS A 226 37.96 -35.66 -28.32
N LEU A 227 38.39 -34.86 -29.28
CA LEU A 227 39.60 -35.11 -30.06
C LEU A 227 40.46 -33.85 -30.11
N PRO A 228 41.78 -34.01 -30.07
CA PRO A 228 42.69 -32.92 -29.78
C PRO A 228 43.12 -32.17 -31.04
N ALA A 229 43.57 -30.94 -30.81
CA ALA A 229 44.23 -30.08 -31.76
C ALA A 229 45.47 -30.74 -32.34
N ALA A 230 45.60 -30.72 -33.66
CA ALA A 230 46.86 -30.89 -34.34
C ALA A 230 47.30 -29.54 -34.88
N LYS A 231 48.56 -29.23 -34.55
CA LYS A 231 49.36 -28.15 -35.09
C LYS A 231 49.52 -28.33 -36.61
N ILE A 232 49.50 -27.28 -37.33
CA ILE A 232 50.70 -26.76 -38.13
C ILE A 232 50.35 -25.30 -38.39
#